data_56ca2d50d1941f635bf0818f1de4e422
#
_entry.id   56ca2d50d1941f635bf0818f1de4e422
#
_cell.length_a   1.000
_cell.length_b   1.000
_cell.length_c   1.000
_cell.angle_alpha   90.00
_cell.angle_beta   90.00
_cell.angle_gamma   90.00
#
_symmetry.space_group_name_H-M   'P 1'
#
loop_
_entity.id
_entity.type
_entity.pdbx_description
1 polymer ?
#
loop_
_entity_poly.entity_id
_entity_poly.type
_entity_poly.pdbx_seq_one_letter_code
_entity_poly.pdbx_strand_id
1 'polypeptide(L)'
;MEGWEDDVPAEPPGHFRSPNPVRLNVASHEQLLAAVDGRRGVDAADRLCEACVILFDIDAAAISLIFDGANSGTLGSSGPPARMYDELQFTLGEGPCLESVARRIPVLVVDLADPEEVRWPAYGPAMLAHQIRGVYAIPVVVAGEFVGALDLFRAQPGPLSGQDLTGAVAAAELANIPLLDLLDGDLHAAVADPNSSAWAELSTLSRAEVSQATGMLVAQLGVEPAEALVRLRAHAYATGCSATDVARDILERRLKLEAD
;
A
#
# COMPACT_ATOMS: atom_id res chain seq x y z
N MET A 1 15.83 47.76 -63.59
CA MET A 1 15.16 48.21 -62.36
C MET A 1 14.48 47.00 -61.79
N GLU A 2 15.21 46.24 -61.01
CA GLU A 2 14.79 44.97 -60.38
C GLU A 2 14.39 45.28 -58.96
N GLY A 3 13.14 45.01 -58.59
CA GLY A 3 12.62 45.16 -57.25
C GLY A 3 13.06 44.03 -56.37
N TRP A 4 13.59 44.36 -55.23
CA TRP A 4 13.90 43.43 -54.13
C TRP A 4 12.59 43.27 -53.31
N GLU A 5 12.00 42.09 -53.34
CA GLU A 5 10.96 41.74 -52.38
C GLU A 5 11.66 41.29 -51.05
N ASP A 6 11.32 42.00 -49.98
CA ASP A 6 11.78 41.69 -48.63
C ASP A 6 11.13 40.37 -48.15
N ASP A 7 11.93 39.34 -48.04
CA ASP A 7 11.54 38.06 -47.48
C ASP A 7 11.57 38.18 -45.93
N VAL A 8 10.38 38.33 -45.33
CA VAL A 8 10.18 38.37 -43.89
C VAL A 8 10.20 36.93 -43.40
N PRO A 9 11.15 36.50 -42.54
CA PRO A 9 11.14 35.15 -41.99
C PRO A 9 9.95 34.93 -41.08
N ALA A 10 9.20 33.85 -41.34
CA ALA A 10 8.09 33.39 -40.52
C ALA A 10 8.55 33.09 -39.08
N GLU A 11 7.84 33.64 -38.10
CA GLU A 11 8.04 33.35 -36.68
C GLU A 11 7.89 31.83 -36.43
N PRO A 12 8.77 31.24 -35.59
CA PRO A 12 8.63 29.80 -35.21
C PRO A 12 7.37 29.60 -34.37
N PRO A 13 6.68 28.45 -34.51
CA PRO A 13 5.45 28.15 -33.79
C PRO A 13 5.68 28.19 -32.27
N GLY A 14 4.74 28.79 -31.57
CA GLY A 14 4.76 29.14 -30.18
C GLY A 14 5.28 28.03 -29.27
N HIS A 15 6.19 28.41 -28.41
CA HIS A 15 6.63 27.57 -27.29
C HIS A 15 5.44 27.23 -26.41
N PHE A 16 5.04 25.98 -26.41
CA PHE A 16 4.22 25.39 -25.38
C PHE A 16 4.96 25.62 -24.05
N ARG A 17 4.50 26.60 -23.29
CA ARG A 17 4.96 26.75 -21.90
C ARG A 17 4.36 25.57 -21.11
N SER A 18 5.15 24.52 -20.91
CA SER A 18 4.83 23.50 -19.92
C SER A 18 4.55 24.18 -18.57
N PRO A 19 3.46 23.87 -17.88
CA PRO A 19 3.21 24.40 -16.55
C PRO A 19 4.41 24.06 -15.66
N ASN A 20 4.84 25.06 -14.88
CA ASN A 20 6.04 24.97 -14.06
C ASN A 20 5.91 23.80 -13.06
N PRO A 21 6.66 22.70 -13.19
CA PRO A 21 6.50 21.50 -12.36
C PRO A 21 6.64 21.78 -10.86
N VAL A 22 7.42 22.80 -10.49
CA VAL A 22 7.67 23.18 -9.10
C VAL A 22 6.41 23.71 -8.41
N ARG A 23 5.55 24.46 -9.10
CA ARG A 23 4.32 25.02 -8.50
C ARG A 23 3.25 23.97 -8.25
N LEU A 24 3.13 22.98 -9.12
CA LEU A 24 2.15 21.89 -8.95
C LEU A 24 2.58 20.95 -7.82
N ASN A 25 3.87 20.67 -7.69
CA ASN A 25 4.42 19.88 -6.57
C ASN A 25 4.19 20.55 -5.20
N VAL A 26 4.37 21.87 -5.11
CA VAL A 26 4.15 22.61 -3.86
C VAL A 26 2.67 22.55 -3.45
N ALA A 27 1.75 22.78 -4.39
CA ALA A 27 0.31 22.74 -4.12
C ALA A 27 -0.15 21.34 -3.69
N SER A 28 0.33 20.28 -4.35
CA SER A 28 0.00 18.89 -3.95
C SER A 28 0.57 18.57 -2.58
N HIS A 29 1.79 18.98 -2.28
CA HIS A 29 2.40 18.78 -0.97
C HIS A 29 1.65 19.50 0.15
N GLU A 30 1.25 20.75 -0.06
CA GLU A 30 0.43 21.52 0.89
C GLU A 30 -0.94 20.84 1.13
N GLN A 31 -1.56 20.29 0.10
CA GLN A 31 -2.83 19.57 0.22
C GLN A 31 -2.68 18.25 0.97
N LEU A 32 -1.60 17.50 0.73
CA LEU A 32 -1.29 16.28 1.49
C LEU A 32 -1.02 16.59 2.96
N LEU A 33 -0.25 17.65 3.25
CA LEU A 33 -0.04 18.12 4.62
C LEU A 33 -1.34 18.50 5.32
N ALA A 34 -2.21 19.25 4.64
CA ALA A 34 -3.52 19.64 5.17
C ALA A 34 -4.43 18.43 5.45
N ALA A 35 -4.27 17.33 4.71
CA ALA A 35 -5.04 16.11 4.94
C ALA A 35 -4.70 15.44 6.27
N VAL A 36 -3.45 15.53 6.72
CA VAL A 36 -2.97 14.93 7.98
C VAL A 36 -2.95 15.91 9.15
N ASP A 37 -3.09 17.22 8.89
CA ASP A 37 -3.01 18.27 9.92
C ASP A 37 -4.08 18.09 11.01
N GLY A 38 -3.65 18.12 12.28
CA GLY A 38 -4.49 17.93 13.46
C GLY A 38 -5.04 16.52 13.65
N ARG A 39 -4.61 15.54 12.86
CA ARG A 39 -5.02 14.13 12.93
C ARG A 39 -3.88 13.26 13.42
N ARG A 40 -4.19 12.04 13.88
CA ARG A 40 -3.21 11.11 14.44
C ARG A 40 -3.47 9.66 14.02
N GLY A 41 -2.40 8.85 14.04
CA GLY A 41 -2.47 7.40 13.85
C GLY A 41 -3.23 6.99 12.59
N VAL A 42 -4.13 6.04 12.73
CA VAL A 42 -4.91 5.49 11.60
C VAL A 42 -5.76 6.56 10.89
N ASP A 43 -6.38 7.48 11.62
CA ASP A 43 -7.21 8.55 11.00
C ASP A 43 -6.36 9.45 10.09
N ALA A 44 -5.14 9.79 10.48
CA ALA A 44 -4.23 10.56 9.64
C ALA A 44 -3.78 9.76 8.41
N ALA A 45 -3.50 8.46 8.57
CA ALA A 45 -3.11 7.58 7.48
C ALA A 45 -4.25 7.35 6.47
N ASP A 46 -5.48 7.14 6.94
CA ASP A 46 -6.67 7.01 6.07
C ASP A 46 -6.88 8.29 5.27
N ARG A 47 -6.79 9.47 5.91
CA ARG A 47 -6.93 10.76 5.22
C ARG A 47 -5.84 11.03 4.20
N LEU A 48 -4.61 10.60 4.49
CA LEU A 48 -3.51 10.69 3.53
C LEU A 48 -3.80 9.82 2.30
N CYS A 49 -4.30 8.60 2.48
CA CYS A 49 -4.71 7.73 1.39
C CYS A 49 -5.88 8.32 0.58
N GLU A 50 -6.89 8.88 1.24
CA GLU A 50 -8.01 9.58 0.58
C GLU A 50 -7.52 10.78 -0.24
N ALA A 51 -6.58 11.57 0.30
CA ALA A 51 -5.98 12.69 -0.41
C ALA A 51 -5.20 12.24 -1.66
N CYS A 52 -4.49 11.10 -1.60
CA CYS A 52 -3.84 10.55 -2.78
C CYS A 52 -4.83 10.24 -3.91
N VAL A 53 -6.00 9.66 -3.59
CA VAL A 53 -7.05 9.36 -4.58
C VAL A 53 -7.63 10.65 -5.19
N ILE A 54 -7.74 11.72 -4.40
CA ILE A 54 -8.26 13.01 -4.89
C ILE A 54 -7.24 13.73 -5.78
N LEU A 55 -5.95 13.61 -5.45
CA LEU A 55 -4.88 14.41 -6.07
C LEU A 55 -4.22 13.72 -7.26
N PHE A 56 -4.23 12.39 -7.30
CA PHE A 56 -3.57 11.61 -8.34
C PHE A 56 -4.60 10.84 -9.17
N ASP A 57 -4.24 10.49 -10.39
CA ASP A 57 -5.08 9.66 -11.27
C ASP A 57 -5.01 8.18 -10.87
N ILE A 58 -5.59 7.86 -9.69
CA ILE A 58 -5.66 6.51 -9.10
C ILE A 58 -7.05 6.25 -8.51
N ASP A 59 -7.40 4.97 -8.35
CA ASP A 59 -8.73 4.57 -7.88
C ASP A 59 -8.74 4.23 -6.37
N ALA A 60 -7.60 3.83 -5.82
CA ALA A 60 -7.49 3.48 -4.40
C ALA A 60 -6.04 3.64 -3.91
N ALA A 61 -5.86 3.83 -2.61
CA ALA A 61 -4.56 3.90 -1.94
C ALA A 61 -4.59 3.21 -0.57
N ALA A 62 -3.49 2.56 -0.21
CA ALA A 62 -3.29 1.97 1.11
C ALA A 62 -1.84 2.16 1.59
N ILE A 63 -1.63 2.17 2.90
CA ILE A 63 -0.31 2.15 3.51
C ILE A 63 -0.15 0.82 4.23
N SER A 64 0.71 -0.03 3.66
CA SER A 64 1.09 -1.33 4.21
C SER A 64 2.22 -1.18 5.22
N LEU A 65 2.16 -1.92 6.33
CA LEU A 65 3.27 -2.07 7.28
C LEU A 65 4.00 -3.38 6.99
N ILE A 66 5.33 -3.31 6.92
CA ILE A 66 6.18 -4.46 6.59
C ILE A 66 7.28 -4.58 7.64
N PHE A 67 7.28 -5.69 8.36
CA PHE A 67 8.29 -6.04 9.34
C PHE A 67 8.87 -7.43 9.02
N ASP A 68 10.18 -7.58 9.14
CA ASP A 68 10.89 -8.82 8.84
C ASP A 68 10.56 -9.42 7.46
N GLY A 69 10.35 -8.56 6.47
CA GLY A 69 10.04 -8.95 5.10
C GLY A 69 8.61 -9.46 4.88
N ALA A 70 7.72 -9.34 5.87
CA ALA A 70 6.32 -9.73 5.77
C ALA A 70 5.40 -8.53 5.96
N ASN A 71 4.31 -8.46 5.19
CA ASN A 71 3.23 -7.49 5.44
C ASN A 71 2.60 -7.82 6.81
N SER A 72 2.69 -6.89 7.74
CA SER A 72 2.23 -7.06 9.13
C SER A 72 0.88 -6.42 9.39
N GLY A 73 0.43 -5.53 8.52
CA GLY A 73 -0.85 -4.85 8.65
C GLY A 73 -1.03 -3.67 7.70
N THR A 74 -2.22 -3.10 7.76
CA THR A 74 -2.59 -1.90 6.98
C THR A 74 -2.70 -0.71 7.92
N LEU A 75 -1.79 0.26 7.81
CA LEU A 75 -1.80 1.49 8.62
C LEU A 75 -2.98 2.37 8.26
N GLY A 76 -3.23 2.55 6.96
CA GLY A 76 -4.33 3.37 6.45
C GLY A 76 -4.77 2.95 5.07
N SER A 77 -5.97 3.36 4.68
CA SER A 77 -6.55 3.07 3.37
C SER A 77 -7.56 4.13 2.96
N SER A 78 -7.70 4.35 1.66
CA SER A 78 -8.73 5.25 1.10
C SER A 78 -10.14 4.67 1.17
N GLY A 79 -10.30 3.46 1.71
CA GLY A 79 -11.58 2.78 1.89
C GLY A 79 -11.48 1.26 1.75
N PRO A 80 -12.63 0.56 1.87
CA PRO A 80 -12.68 -0.90 1.89
C PRO A 80 -11.99 -1.58 0.68
N PRO A 81 -12.13 -1.11 -0.58
CA PRO A 81 -11.43 -1.73 -1.70
C PRO A 81 -9.90 -1.68 -1.55
N ALA A 82 -9.35 -0.54 -1.14
CA ALA A 82 -7.91 -0.39 -0.94
C ALA A 82 -7.37 -1.34 0.13
N ARG A 83 -8.11 -1.46 1.25
CA ARG A 83 -7.76 -2.40 2.33
C ARG A 83 -7.78 -3.85 1.86
N MET A 84 -8.75 -4.22 1.02
CA MET A 84 -8.82 -5.54 0.42
C MET A 84 -7.63 -5.81 -0.51
N TYR A 85 -7.19 -4.83 -1.30
CA TYR A 85 -6.03 -4.98 -2.20
C TYR A 85 -4.72 -5.17 -1.41
N ASP A 86 -4.56 -4.48 -0.28
CA ASP A 86 -3.45 -4.72 0.63
C ASP A 86 -3.54 -6.10 1.30
N GLU A 87 -4.74 -6.52 1.71
CA GLU A 87 -4.97 -7.85 2.28
C GLU A 87 -4.61 -8.98 1.31
N LEU A 88 -4.78 -8.78 -0.01
CA LEU A 88 -4.35 -9.75 -1.01
C LEU A 88 -2.83 -9.94 -1.01
N GLN A 89 -2.03 -8.86 -0.90
CA GLN A 89 -0.58 -8.96 -0.81
C GLN A 89 -0.15 -9.75 0.43
N PHE A 90 -0.82 -9.53 1.56
CA PHE A 90 -0.59 -10.31 2.77
C PHE A 90 -0.99 -11.78 2.61
N THR A 91 -2.21 -12.04 2.14
CA THR A 91 -2.78 -13.40 2.01
C THR A 91 -1.94 -14.26 1.08
N LEU A 92 -1.50 -13.69 -0.04
CA LEU A 92 -0.72 -14.39 -1.06
C LEU A 92 0.79 -14.42 -0.72
N GLY A 93 1.25 -13.54 0.18
CA GLY A 93 2.66 -13.44 0.55
C GLY A 93 3.56 -12.91 -0.56
N GLU A 94 2.97 -12.27 -1.53
CA GLU A 94 3.67 -11.66 -2.68
C GLU A 94 2.97 -10.38 -3.11
N GLY A 95 3.69 -9.51 -3.81
CA GLY A 95 3.15 -8.27 -4.35
C GLY A 95 4.16 -7.12 -4.36
N PRO A 96 3.79 -6.00 -5.01
CA PRO A 96 4.66 -4.83 -5.16
C PRO A 96 5.12 -4.21 -3.84
N CYS A 97 4.28 -4.19 -2.79
CA CYS A 97 4.66 -3.59 -1.51
C CYS A 97 5.85 -4.32 -0.88
N LEU A 98 5.81 -5.66 -0.86
CA LEU A 98 6.89 -6.49 -0.32
C LEU A 98 8.19 -6.30 -1.11
N GLU A 99 8.07 -6.29 -2.46
CA GLU A 99 9.22 -6.09 -3.33
C GLU A 99 9.82 -4.69 -3.16
N SER A 100 8.99 -3.63 -3.01
CA SER A 100 9.47 -2.25 -2.88
C SER A 100 10.31 -2.06 -1.62
N VAL A 101 9.87 -2.63 -0.50
CA VAL A 101 10.60 -2.60 0.77
C VAL A 101 11.87 -3.45 0.70
N ALA A 102 11.79 -4.68 0.17
CA ALA A 102 12.94 -5.56 0.03
C ALA A 102 14.04 -4.97 -0.85
N ARG A 103 13.66 -4.32 -1.95
CA ARG A 103 14.59 -3.67 -2.89
C ARG A 103 14.97 -2.24 -2.49
N ARG A 104 14.24 -1.64 -1.54
CA ARG A 104 14.42 -0.24 -1.09
C ARG A 104 14.24 0.79 -2.21
N ILE A 105 13.38 0.52 -3.16
CA ILE A 105 13.04 1.39 -4.30
C ILE A 105 11.56 1.30 -4.62
N PRO A 106 10.97 2.33 -5.26
CA PRO A 106 9.63 2.22 -5.82
C PRO A 106 9.50 1.05 -6.81
N VAL A 107 8.38 0.33 -6.71
CA VAL A 107 7.99 -0.72 -7.67
C VAL A 107 6.76 -0.22 -8.42
N LEU A 108 6.91 0.08 -9.71
CA LEU A 108 5.90 0.70 -10.54
C LEU A 108 5.42 -0.30 -11.59
N VAL A 109 4.27 -0.89 -11.38
CA VAL A 109 3.64 -1.83 -12.31
C VAL A 109 2.62 -1.07 -13.14
N VAL A 110 2.93 -0.88 -14.40
CA VAL A 110 2.09 -0.10 -15.31
C VAL A 110 0.91 -0.90 -15.85
N ASP A 111 1.05 -2.22 -15.93
CA ASP A 111 0.00 -3.13 -16.38
C ASP A 111 0.24 -4.56 -15.86
N LEU A 112 -0.59 -5.01 -14.95
CA LEU A 112 -0.58 -6.41 -14.45
C LEU A 112 -1.03 -7.44 -15.51
N ALA A 113 -1.67 -6.99 -16.59
CA ALA A 113 -2.06 -7.86 -17.70
C ALA A 113 -0.98 -8.00 -18.77
N ASP A 114 0.17 -7.35 -18.60
CA ASP A 114 1.32 -7.53 -19.48
C ASP A 114 1.81 -8.98 -19.39
N PRO A 115 1.92 -9.73 -20.50
CA PRO A 115 2.43 -11.10 -20.49
C PRO A 115 3.85 -11.25 -19.95
N GLU A 116 4.64 -10.18 -19.93
CA GLU A 116 6.00 -10.17 -19.35
C GLU A 116 5.98 -9.92 -17.83
N GLU A 117 4.84 -9.50 -17.25
CA GLU A 117 4.69 -9.33 -15.81
C GLU A 117 4.37 -10.67 -15.14
N VAL A 118 5.40 -11.39 -14.73
CA VAL A 118 5.29 -12.73 -14.15
C VAL A 118 5.78 -12.83 -12.70
N ARG A 119 6.12 -11.68 -12.08
CA ARG A 119 6.73 -11.64 -10.75
C ARG A 119 5.83 -12.20 -9.64
N TRP A 120 4.52 -12.01 -9.78
CA TRP A 120 3.55 -12.39 -8.75
C TRP A 120 2.43 -13.23 -9.36
N PRO A 121 2.64 -14.56 -9.46
CA PRO A 121 1.75 -15.46 -10.18
C PRO A 121 0.35 -15.62 -9.55
N ALA A 122 0.21 -15.36 -8.26
CA ALA A 122 -1.09 -15.39 -7.58
C ALA A 122 -1.69 -13.98 -7.44
N TYR A 123 -0.88 -12.97 -7.10
CA TYR A 123 -1.35 -11.61 -6.88
C TYR A 123 -1.82 -10.92 -8.16
N GLY A 124 -1.07 -11.04 -9.26
CA GLY A 124 -1.44 -10.42 -10.54
C GLY A 124 -2.85 -10.81 -11.00
N PRO A 125 -3.16 -12.11 -11.17
CA PRO A 125 -4.50 -12.56 -11.52
C PRO A 125 -5.58 -12.15 -10.52
N ALA A 126 -5.29 -12.14 -9.21
CA ALA A 126 -6.24 -11.70 -8.19
C ALA A 126 -6.60 -10.22 -8.35
N MET A 127 -5.62 -9.35 -8.58
CA MET A 127 -5.87 -7.92 -8.82
C MET A 127 -6.62 -7.67 -10.12
N LEU A 128 -6.28 -8.42 -11.19
CA LEU A 128 -7.01 -8.34 -12.47
C LEU A 128 -8.48 -8.74 -12.34
N ALA A 129 -8.81 -9.71 -11.47
CA ALA A 129 -10.20 -10.08 -11.16
C ALA A 129 -10.97 -8.91 -10.50
N HIS A 130 -10.27 -8.03 -9.79
CA HIS A 130 -10.81 -6.78 -9.23
C HIS A 130 -10.67 -5.59 -10.18
N GLN A 131 -10.34 -5.82 -11.44
CA GLN A 131 -10.19 -4.79 -12.48
C GLN A 131 -9.08 -3.78 -12.21
N ILE A 132 -8.11 -4.10 -11.36
CA ILE A 132 -6.91 -3.28 -11.13
C ILE A 132 -5.80 -3.75 -12.06
N ARG A 133 -5.24 -2.80 -12.82
CA ARG A 133 -4.18 -3.07 -13.80
C ARG A 133 -2.87 -2.39 -13.44
N GLY A 134 -2.89 -1.19 -12.88
CA GLY A 134 -1.71 -0.48 -12.38
C GLY A 134 -1.57 -0.60 -10.87
N VAL A 135 -0.36 -0.87 -10.38
CA VAL A 135 -0.02 -0.84 -8.94
C VAL A 135 1.33 -0.19 -8.77
N TYR A 136 1.38 0.83 -7.93
CA TYR A 136 2.59 1.62 -7.70
C TYR A 136 2.89 1.61 -6.21
N ALA A 137 3.89 0.87 -5.80
CA ALA A 137 4.33 0.75 -4.41
C ALA A 137 5.53 1.66 -4.16
N ILE A 138 5.36 2.64 -3.30
CA ILE A 138 6.38 3.60 -2.90
C ILE A 138 6.81 3.27 -1.46
N PRO A 139 8.10 2.96 -1.19
CA PRO A 139 8.50 2.57 0.15
C PRO A 139 8.35 3.71 1.14
N VAL A 140 7.86 3.40 2.34
CA VAL A 140 7.77 4.31 3.49
C VAL A 140 8.99 4.11 4.37
N VAL A 141 9.68 5.23 4.69
CA VAL A 141 10.94 5.23 5.42
C VAL A 141 10.80 6.02 6.72
N VAL A 142 11.17 5.41 7.83
CA VAL A 142 11.22 6.06 9.15
C VAL A 142 12.60 5.87 9.75
N ALA A 143 13.25 6.97 10.10
CA ALA A 143 14.61 6.97 10.66
C ALA A 143 15.64 6.16 9.85
N GLY A 144 15.47 6.10 8.52
CA GLY A 144 16.34 5.34 7.61
C GLY A 144 15.98 3.88 7.41
N GLU A 145 14.98 3.37 8.14
CA GLU A 145 14.47 2.01 7.99
C GLU A 145 13.24 1.97 7.08
N PHE A 146 13.17 0.96 6.22
CA PHE A 146 12.06 0.72 5.30
C PHE A 146 11.00 -0.11 6.03
N VAL A 147 9.93 0.55 6.48
CA VAL A 147 8.94 -0.01 7.41
C VAL A 147 7.59 -0.30 6.77
N GLY A 148 7.43 0.04 5.51
CA GLY A 148 6.17 -0.15 4.80
C GLY A 148 6.21 0.37 3.37
N ALA A 149 5.05 0.41 2.74
CA ALA A 149 4.85 0.99 1.42
C ALA A 149 3.53 1.75 1.34
N LEU A 150 3.53 2.85 0.60
CA LEU A 150 2.32 3.45 0.07
C LEU A 150 2.00 2.77 -1.26
N ASP A 151 0.90 2.05 -1.30
CA ASP A 151 0.39 1.36 -2.49
C ASP A 151 -0.72 2.19 -3.14
N LEU A 152 -0.54 2.48 -4.42
CA LEU A 152 -1.52 3.20 -5.24
C LEU A 152 -2.05 2.23 -6.29
N PHE A 153 -3.38 2.10 -6.39
CA PHE A 153 -4.06 1.15 -7.26
C PHE A 153 -4.83 1.88 -8.36
N ARG A 154 -4.75 1.38 -9.58
CA ARG A 154 -5.36 2.01 -10.75
C ARG A 154 -6.00 0.97 -11.67
N ALA A 155 -7.25 1.21 -12.06
CA ALA A 155 -7.98 0.35 -12.99
C ALA A 155 -7.44 0.48 -14.43
N GLN A 156 -7.00 1.68 -14.82
CA GLN A 156 -6.44 1.91 -16.15
C GLN A 156 -4.94 1.59 -16.18
N PRO A 157 -4.44 0.87 -17.21
CA PRO A 157 -3.01 0.64 -17.37
C PRO A 157 -2.28 1.94 -17.76
N GLY A 158 -1.00 2.00 -17.48
CA GLY A 158 -0.13 3.09 -17.88
C GLY A 158 0.71 3.65 -16.73
N PRO A 159 1.76 4.43 -16.99
CA PRO A 159 2.59 5.03 -15.97
C PRO A 159 1.84 6.14 -15.22
N LEU A 160 2.19 6.39 -13.98
CA LEU A 160 1.85 7.63 -13.31
C LEU A 160 2.51 8.80 -14.06
N SER A 161 1.85 9.96 -14.10
CA SER A 161 2.50 11.17 -14.58
C SER A 161 3.71 11.52 -13.69
N GLY A 162 4.68 12.25 -14.22
CA GLY A 162 5.82 12.67 -13.41
C GLY A 162 5.43 13.51 -12.19
N GLN A 163 4.30 14.21 -12.26
CA GLN A 163 3.74 14.99 -11.15
C GLN A 163 3.11 14.08 -10.10
N ASP A 164 2.31 13.09 -10.53
CA ASP A 164 1.68 12.14 -9.61
C ASP A 164 2.74 11.28 -8.91
N LEU A 165 3.77 10.84 -9.64
CA LEU A 165 4.87 10.09 -9.02
C LEU A 165 5.62 10.93 -7.98
N THR A 166 5.88 12.20 -8.26
CA THR A 166 6.52 13.09 -7.28
C THR A 166 5.61 13.32 -6.07
N GLY A 167 4.30 13.48 -6.30
CA GLY A 167 3.30 13.60 -5.25
C GLY A 167 3.20 12.32 -4.41
N ALA A 168 3.25 11.15 -5.04
CA ALA A 168 3.23 9.86 -4.37
C ALA A 168 4.45 9.65 -3.47
N VAL A 169 5.64 10.07 -3.92
CA VAL A 169 6.85 10.05 -3.08
C VAL A 169 6.68 10.98 -1.87
N ALA A 170 6.16 12.20 -2.07
CA ALA A 170 5.89 13.11 -0.96
C ALA A 170 4.83 12.57 0.01
N ALA A 171 3.79 11.89 -0.49
CA ALA A 171 2.79 11.23 0.36
C ALA A 171 3.42 10.08 1.17
N ALA A 172 4.30 9.27 0.56
CA ALA A 172 5.02 8.21 1.26
C ALA A 172 5.96 8.77 2.35
N GLU A 173 6.58 9.94 2.12
CA GLU A 173 7.35 10.66 3.15
C GLU A 173 6.44 11.13 4.30
N LEU A 174 5.24 11.62 4.01
CA LEU A 174 4.28 12.06 5.03
C LEU A 174 3.67 10.90 5.82
N ALA A 175 3.65 9.70 5.28
CA ALA A 175 3.16 8.50 5.97
C ALA A 175 3.99 8.14 7.23
N ASN A 176 5.17 8.71 7.38
CA ASN A 176 5.96 8.59 8.62
C ASN A 176 5.28 9.26 9.82
N ILE A 177 4.49 10.34 9.61
CA ILE A 177 3.83 11.09 10.69
C ILE A 177 2.84 10.22 11.45
N PRO A 178 1.79 9.64 10.80
CA PRO A 178 0.86 8.76 11.48
C PRO A 178 1.53 7.51 12.07
N LEU A 179 2.60 7.02 11.46
CA LEU A 179 3.34 5.87 11.98
C LEU A 179 4.12 6.22 13.26
N LEU A 180 4.78 7.38 13.29
CA LEU A 180 5.47 7.86 14.50
C LEU A 180 4.47 8.15 15.63
N ASP A 181 3.31 8.69 15.33
CA ASP A 181 2.24 8.90 16.31
C ASP A 181 1.80 7.60 16.99
N LEU A 182 1.76 6.49 16.25
CA LEU A 182 1.47 5.17 16.84
C LEU A 182 2.61 4.64 17.71
N LEU A 183 3.85 4.96 17.37
CA LEU A 183 5.03 4.53 18.13
C LEU A 183 5.24 5.38 19.40
N ASP A 184 4.94 6.69 19.36
CA ASP A 184 5.05 7.62 20.47
C ASP A 184 3.82 7.59 21.39
N GLY A 185 2.64 7.27 20.84
CA GLY A 185 1.37 7.21 21.53
C GLY A 185 1.20 5.89 22.29
N ASP A 186 1.72 5.79 23.53
CA ASP A 186 1.28 4.80 24.50
C ASP A 186 1.44 3.31 24.13
N LEU A 187 2.44 2.95 23.31
CA LEU A 187 2.78 1.54 23.08
C LEU A 187 2.96 0.80 24.43
N HIS A 188 3.55 1.47 25.43
CA HIS A 188 3.70 0.94 26.79
C HIS A 188 2.35 0.80 27.51
N ALA A 189 1.43 1.76 27.36
CA ALA A 189 0.10 1.67 27.94
C ALA A 189 -0.78 0.65 27.19
N ALA A 190 -0.69 0.58 25.85
CA ALA A 190 -1.38 -0.42 25.07
C ALA A 190 -0.96 -1.85 25.44
N VAL A 191 0.34 -2.08 25.63
CA VAL A 191 0.85 -3.39 26.06
C VAL A 191 0.47 -3.71 27.50
N ALA A 192 0.34 -2.67 28.36
CA ALA A 192 -0.03 -2.84 29.76
C ALA A 192 -1.53 -3.08 29.99
N ASP A 193 -2.40 -2.60 29.10
CA ASP A 193 -3.86 -2.80 29.18
C ASP A 193 -4.44 -3.31 27.86
N PRO A 194 -4.70 -4.64 27.75
CA PRO A 194 -5.32 -5.23 26.55
C PRO A 194 -6.75 -4.75 26.24
N ASN A 195 -7.39 -3.98 27.13
CA ASN A 195 -8.71 -3.38 26.89
C ASN A 195 -8.62 -1.91 26.47
N SER A 196 -7.42 -1.34 26.35
CA SER A 196 -7.25 0.04 25.90
C SER A 196 -7.61 0.24 24.44
N SER A 197 -8.01 1.47 24.08
CA SER A 197 -8.23 1.85 22.67
C SER A 197 -6.96 1.70 21.83
N ALA A 198 -5.80 1.99 22.42
CA ALA A 198 -4.50 1.83 21.79
C ALA A 198 -4.17 0.36 21.49
N TRP A 199 -4.53 -0.57 22.39
CA TRP A 199 -4.42 -2.01 22.10
C TRP A 199 -5.33 -2.45 20.96
N ALA A 200 -6.59 -1.98 20.94
CA ALA A 200 -7.53 -2.30 19.86
C ALA A 200 -7.00 -1.80 18.50
N GLU A 201 -6.43 -0.60 18.45
CA GLU A 201 -5.81 -0.02 17.26
C GLU A 201 -4.61 -0.84 16.80
N LEU A 202 -3.67 -1.15 17.69
CA LEU A 202 -2.52 -2.01 17.40
C LEU A 202 -2.93 -3.41 16.93
N SER A 203 -3.95 -4.01 17.56
CA SER A 203 -4.44 -5.33 17.20
C SER A 203 -5.03 -5.34 15.78
N THR A 204 -5.73 -4.27 15.41
CA THR A 204 -6.27 -4.11 14.05
C THR A 204 -5.16 -3.94 13.02
N LEU A 205 -4.10 -3.20 13.37
CA LEU A 205 -2.94 -2.97 12.50
C LEU A 205 -2.07 -4.20 12.34
N SER A 206 -1.87 -4.96 13.42
CA SER A 206 -0.91 -6.07 13.47
C SER A 206 -1.47 -7.42 13.02
N ARG A 207 -2.68 -7.46 12.44
CA ARG A 207 -3.35 -8.74 12.08
C ARG A 207 -3.28 -9.76 13.23
N ALA A 208 -3.61 -9.31 14.44
CA ALA A 208 -3.51 -10.10 15.68
C ALA A 208 -4.24 -11.45 15.56
N GLU A 209 -5.40 -11.48 14.87
CA GLU A 209 -6.15 -12.71 14.62
C GLU A 209 -5.32 -13.74 13.84
N VAL A 210 -4.55 -13.31 12.82
CA VAL A 210 -3.69 -14.22 12.06
C VAL A 210 -2.54 -14.74 12.92
N SER A 211 -1.93 -13.88 13.73
CA SER A 211 -0.86 -14.29 14.66
C SER A 211 -1.37 -15.29 15.71
N GLN A 212 -2.55 -15.07 16.27
CA GLN A 212 -3.19 -15.96 17.23
C GLN A 212 -3.58 -17.30 16.58
N ALA A 213 -4.20 -17.28 15.40
CA ALA A 213 -4.57 -18.47 14.65
C ALA A 213 -3.33 -19.28 14.24
N THR A 214 -2.24 -18.59 13.83
CA THR A 214 -0.96 -19.24 13.56
C THR A 214 -0.44 -19.97 14.80
N GLY A 215 -0.48 -19.34 15.98
CA GLY A 215 -0.10 -19.99 17.25
C GLY A 215 -0.96 -21.21 17.57
N MET A 216 -2.27 -21.16 17.30
CA MET A 216 -3.16 -22.32 17.45
C MET A 216 -2.78 -23.46 16.48
N LEU A 217 -2.46 -23.14 15.24
CA LEU A 217 -2.04 -24.11 14.24
C LEU A 217 -0.69 -24.77 14.60
N VAL A 218 0.27 -23.99 15.11
CA VAL A 218 1.54 -24.54 15.66
C VAL A 218 1.25 -25.62 16.68
N ALA A 219 0.40 -25.34 17.66
CA ALA A 219 0.05 -26.30 18.71
C ALA A 219 -0.78 -27.50 18.17
N GLN A 220 -1.65 -27.27 17.19
CA GLN A 220 -2.52 -28.31 16.63
C GLN A 220 -1.79 -29.26 15.69
N LEU A 221 -0.90 -28.72 14.83
CA LEU A 221 -0.25 -29.46 13.75
C LEU A 221 1.17 -29.92 14.13
N GLY A 222 1.76 -29.36 15.19
CA GLY A 222 3.13 -29.66 15.60
C GLY A 222 4.18 -29.15 14.61
N VAL A 223 3.91 -28.02 13.95
CA VAL A 223 4.77 -27.41 12.93
C VAL A 223 5.36 -26.08 13.42
N GLU A 224 6.40 -25.60 12.73
CA GLU A 224 6.97 -24.27 13.03
C GLU A 224 6.02 -23.13 12.63
N PRO A 225 6.12 -21.94 13.26
CA PRO A 225 5.23 -20.80 13.00
C PRO A 225 5.17 -20.38 11.52
N ALA A 226 6.31 -20.40 10.83
CA ALA A 226 6.37 -20.07 9.41
C ALA A 226 5.57 -21.05 8.55
N GLU A 227 5.64 -22.34 8.85
CA GLU A 227 4.87 -23.38 8.17
C GLU A 227 3.37 -23.26 8.49
N ALA A 228 3.02 -23.00 9.74
CA ALA A 228 1.62 -22.78 10.14
C ALA A 228 1.00 -21.61 9.39
N LEU A 229 1.71 -20.48 9.23
CA LEU A 229 1.26 -19.34 8.45
C LEU A 229 1.10 -19.68 6.96
N VAL A 230 2.04 -20.42 6.39
CA VAL A 230 1.95 -20.88 4.98
C VAL A 230 0.71 -21.75 4.78
N ARG A 231 0.40 -22.67 5.69
CA ARG A 231 -0.80 -23.52 5.61
C ARG A 231 -2.10 -22.69 5.72
N LEU A 232 -2.12 -21.71 6.61
CA LEU A 232 -3.25 -20.78 6.74
C LEU A 232 -3.47 -20.02 5.42
N ARG A 233 -2.43 -19.43 4.85
CA ARG A 233 -2.46 -18.71 3.57
C ARG A 233 -2.85 -19.60 2.40
N ALA A 234 -2.34 -20.83 2.36
CA ALA A 234 -2.69 -21.81 1.33
C ALA A 234 -4.17 -22.18 1.38
N HIS A 235 -4.74 -22.34 2.59
CA HIS A 235 -6.17 -22.57 2.75
C HIS A 235 -6.99 -21.34 2.30
N ALA A 236 -6.57 -20.13 2.68
CA ALA A 236 -7.20 -18.89 2.26
C ALA A 236 -7.22 -18.77 0.72
N TYR A 237 -6.09 -19.02 0.08
CA TYR A 237 -5.98 -19.03 -1.37
C TYR A 237 -6.91 -20.07 -2.02
N ALA A 238 -6.89 -21.31 -1.52
CA ALA A 238 -7.68 -22.41 -2.08
C ALA A 238 -9.21 -22.18 -1.95
N THR A 239 -9.63 -21.46 -0.92
CA THR A 239 -11.05 -21.16 -0.65
C THR A 239 -11.51 -19.80 -1.16
N GLY A 240 -10.59 -18.98 -1.68
CA GLY A 240 -10.89 -17.61 -2.11
C GLY A 240 -11.25 -16.65 -0.97
N CYS A 241 -10.82 -16.97 0.25
CA CYS A 241 -11.01 -16.15 1.44
C CYS A 241 -9.77 -15.31 1.74
N SER A 242 -9.89 -14.29 2.60
CA SER A 242 -8.71 -13.60 3.14
C SER A 242 -8.05 -14.44 4.25
N ALA A 243 -6.75 -14.26 4.44
CA ALA A 243 -6.05 -14.90 5.56
C ALA A 243 -6.64 -14.49 6.92
N THR A 244 -7.13 -13.25 7.04
CA THR A 244 -7.80 -12.73 8.23
C THR A 244 -9.14 -13.44 8.49
N ASP A 245 -9.94 -13.72 7.46
CA ASP A 245 -11.19 -14.46 7.63
C ASP A 245 -10.95 -15.92 8.03
N VAL A 246 -9.97 -16.57 7.38
CA VAL A 246 -9.54 -17.93 7.75
C VAL A 246 -9.04 -17.96 9.20
N ALA A 247 -8.25 -16.98 9.61
CA ALA A 247 -7.78 -16.86 10.98
C ALA A 247 -8.94 -16.76 11.98
N ARG A 248 -9.93 -15.93 11.68
CA ARG A 248 -11.13 -15.77 12.50
C ARG A 248 -11.92 -17.08 12.63
N ASP A 249 -12.07 -17.82 11.53
CA ASP A 249 -12.75 -19.12 11.55
C ASP A 249 -12.01 -20.14 12.40
N ILE A 250 -10.68 -20.12 12.38
CA ILE A 250 -9.85 -20.98 13.26
C ILE A 250 -10.02 -20.60 14.74
N LEU A 251 -9.95 -19.28 15.06
CA LEU A 251 -10.10 -18.80 16.42
C LEU A 251 -11.48 -19.11 17.02
N GLU A 252 -12.53 -18.98 16.22
CA GLU A 252 -13.90 -19.31 16.60
C GLU A 252 -14.21 -20.81 16.49
N ARG A 253 -13.20 -21.63 16.14
CA ARG A 253 -13.32 -23.09 15.99
C ARG A 253 -14.33 -23.55 14.94
N ARG A 254 -14.61 -22.71 13.95
CA ARG A 254 -15.43 -23.07 12.77
C ARG A 254 -14.62 -23.85 11.74
N LEU A 255 -13.32 -23.60 11.72
CA LEU A 255 -12.36 -24.26 10.84
C LEU A 255 -11.28 -24.97 11.66
N LYS A 256 -10.93 -26.20 11.24
CA LYS A 256 -9.79 -26.95 11.73
C LYS A 256 -9.00 -27.44 10.54
N LEU A 257 -7.73 -27.02 10.45
CA LEU A 257 -6.82 -27.55 9.43
C LEU A 257 -6.28 -28.89 9.91
N GLU A 258 -6.18 -29.85 9.00
CA GLU A 258 -5.65 -31.17 9.31
C GLU A 258 -4.15 -31.26 8.99
N ALA A 259 -3.44 -32.14 9.68
CA ALA A 259 -2.09 -32.51 9.30
C ALA A 259 -2.18 -33.47 8.09
N ASP A 260 -1.44 -33.15 7.03
CA ASP A 260 -1.30 -34.03 5.87
C ASP A 260 -0.58 -35.34 6.24
#